data_d94cc5b25ffbb786a9af6d7498d9cf9f
#
_entry.id   d94cc5b25ffbb786a9af6d7498d9cf9f
#
_cell.length_a   1.000
_cell.length_b   1.000
_cell.length_c   1.000
_cell.angle_alpha   90.00
_cell.angle_beta   90.00
_cell.angle_gamma   90.00
#
_symmetry.space_group_name_H-M   'P 1'
#
loop_
_entity.id
_entity.type
_entity.pdbx_description
1 polymer ?
#
loop_
_entity_poly.entity_id
_entity_poly.type
_entity_poly.pdbx_seq_one_letter_code
_entity_poly.pdbx_strand_id
1 'polypeptide(L)'
;MNKIHRKQPGSKAFKRALKERDYYINRIVKELPLAEVKTLVLENIKDIKKNTRKEKKLNKEFRSKFQRWTYSKLISRIQQLSEVGGVHCQMIAPAYTSQTCSKCGFVHTLNRNGEIFKCRQCGYTLDADYNASLNILNLGLAQQSMVAGN
;
A
#
# COMPACT_ATOMS: atom_id res chain seq x y z
N MET A 1 -9.44 -8.10 -11.41
CA MET A 1 -10.19 -6.90 -10.98
C MET A 1 -11.12 -6.30 -12.05
N ASN A 2 -10.90 -6.52 -13.33
CA ASN A 2 -11.75 -5.97 -14.42
C ASN A 2 -13.22 -6.40 -14.42
N LYS A 3 -13.57 -7.52 -13.78
CA LYS A 3 -14.96 -8.04 -13.78
C LYS A 3 -15.96 -7.15 -13.02
N ILE A 4 -15.53 -6.46 -11.95
CA ILE A 4 -16.44 -5.64 -11.12
C ILE A 4 -16.86 -4.35 -11.84
N HIS A 5 -15.96 -3.74 -12.64
CA HIS A 5 -16.22 -2.49 -13.35
C HIS A 5 -17.29 -2.61 -14.44
N ARG A 6 -17.48 -3.83 -14.97
CA ARG A 6 -18.45 -4.12 -16.03
C ARG A 6 -19.85 -4.45 -15.50
N LYS A 7 -20.04 -4.53 -14.17
CA LYS A 7 -21.32 -4.88 -13.57
C LYS A 7 -22.05 -3.63 -13.09
N GLN A 8 -23.36 -3.62 -13.30
CA GLN A 8 -24.22 -2.53 -12.83
C GLN A 8 -24.21 -2.51 -11.30
N PRO A 9 -23.88 -1.35 -10.66
CA PRO A 9 -23.91 -1.22 -9.20
C PRO A 9 -25.26 -1.64 -8.62
N GLY A 10 -25.24 -2.39 -7.51
CA GLY A 10 -26.46 -2.90 -6.84
C GLY A 10 -27.03 -4.20 -7.40
N SER A 11 -26.67 -4.61 -8.61
CA SER A 11 -27.15 -5.87 -9.20
C SER A 11 -26.66 -7.11 -8.44
N LYS A 12 -27.37 -8.25 -8.58
CA LYS A 12 -26.93 -9.54 -8.02
C LYS A 12 -25.52 -9.92 -8.50
N ALA A 13 -25.22 -9.67 -9.79
CA ALA A 13 -23.91 -9.93 -10.37
C ALA A 13 -22.82 -9.05 -9.78
N PHE A 14 -23.12 -7.77 -9.48
CA PHE A 14 -22.21 -6.86 -8.80
C PHE A 14 -21.91 -7.32 -7.36
N LYS A 15 -22.95 -7.68 -6.60
CA LYS A 15 -22.82 -8.20 -5.23
C LYS A 15 -21.99 -9.49 -5.17
N ARG A 16 -22.18 -10.41 -6.14
CA ARG A 16 -21.39 -11.64 -6.26
C ARG A 16 -19.91 -11.29 -6.52
N ALA A 17 -19.62 -10.41 -7.47
CA ALA A 17 -18.25 -10.01 -7.77
C ALA A 17 -17.54 -9.33 -6.59
N LEU A 18 -18.28 -8.58 -5.73
CA LEU A 18 -17.74 -8.05 -4.49
C LEU A 18 -17.39 -9.16 -3.48
N LYS A 19 -18.23 -10.17 -3.34
CA LYS A 19 -17.95 -11.33 -2.46
C LYS A 19 -16.72 -12.12 -2.93
N GLU A 20 -16.61 -12.36 -4.24
CA GLU A 20 -15.44 -13.04 -4.84
C GLU A 20 -14.15 -12.26 -4.56
N ARG A 21 -14.18 -10.93 -4.70
CA ARG A 21 -13.05 -10.05 -4.36
C ARG A 21 -12.68 -10.16 -2.88
N ASP A 22 -13.67 -10.09 -1.99
CA ASP A 22 -13.44 -10.12 -0.54
C ASP A 22 -12.89 -11.49 -0.12
N TYR A 23 -13.37 -12.58 -0.72
CA TYR A 23 -12.82 -13.93 -0.55
C TYR A 23 -11.34 -13.99 -0.99
N TYR A 24 -11.02 -13.42 -2.15
CA TYR A 24 -9.65 -13.36 -2.67
C TYR A 24 -8.70 -12.59 -1.76
N ILE A 25 -9.14 -11.42 -1.25
CA ILE A 25 -8.37 -10.64 -0.27
C ILE A 25 -8.10 -11.46 0.98
N ASN A 26 -9.15 -12.10 1.54
CA ASN A 26 -9.00 -12.92 2.73
C ASN A 26 -8.02 -14.08 2.54
N ARG A 27 -8.02 -14.70 1.37
CA ARG A 27 -7.08 -15.77 1.03
C ARG A 27 -5.64 -15.28 1.00
N ILE A 28 -5.37 -14.21 0.24
CA ILE A 28 -4.01 -13.65 0.14
C ILE A 28 -3.48 -13.21 1.50
N VAL A 29 -4.30 -12.55 2.32
CA VAL A 29 -3.84 -12.06 3.62
C VAL A 29 -3.53 -13.22 4.58
N LYS A 30 -4.22 -14.35 4.47
CA LYS A 30 -3.90 -15.56 5.24
C LYS A 30 -2.58 -16.22 4.85
N GLU A 31 -2.12 -16.01 3.61
CA GLU A 31 -0.85 -16.53 3.10
C GLU A 31 0.36 -15.69 3.57
N LEU A 32 0.14 -14.53 4.20
CA LEU A 32 1.22 -13.73 4.74
C LEU A 32 1.88 -14.44 5.93
N PRO A 33 3.23 -14.51 5.99
CA PRO A 33 3.97 -15.20 7.06
C PRO A 33 4.00 -14.38 8.36
N LEU A 34 2.83 -14.02 8.88
CA LEU A 34 2.69 -13.14 10.05
C LEU A 34 3.28 -13.76 11.32
N ALA A 35 3.30 -15.09 11.42
CA ALA A 35 3.89 -15.78 12.58
C ALA A 35 5.41 -15.59 12.70
N GLU A 36 6.09 -15.20 11.63
CA GLU A 36 7.55 -15.05 11.58
C GLU A 36 8.02 -13.63 11.89
N VAL A 37 7.08 -12.68 12.05
CA VAL A 37 7.40 -11.26 12.24
C VAL A 37 6.83 -10.72 13.54
N LYS A 38 7.57 -9.83 14.21
CA LYS A 38 7.10 -9.12 15.40
C LYS A 38 6.35 -7.84 15.05
N THR A 39 6.77 -7.17 13.99
CA THR A 39 6.19 -5.89 13.56
C THR A 39 5.98 -5.89 12.06
N LEU A 40 4.81 -5.48 11.63
CA LEU A 40 4.47 -5.23 10.24
C LEU A 40 4.33 -3.72 10.02
N VAL A 41 5.11 -3.16 9.09
CA VAL A 41 5.05 -1.73 8.77
C VAL A 41 4.26 -1.52 7.47
N LEU A 42 3.25 -0.67 7.51
CA LEU A 42 2.37 -0.39 6.39
C LEU A 42 2.29 1.12 6.12
N GLU A 43 2.10 1.49 4.86
CA GLU A 43 1.80 2.88 4.50
C GLU A 43 0.37 3.29 4.88
N ASN A 44 0.20 4.50 5.44
CA ASN A 44 -1.09 5.09 5.71
C ASN A 44 -1.59 5.91 4.51
N ILE A 45 -2.24 5.26 3.56
CA ILE A 45 -2.79 5.93 2.37
C ILE A 45 -4.30 6.22 2.49
N LYS A 46 -4.84 6.33 3.71
CA LYS A 46 -6.28 6.58 3.95
C LYS A 46 -6.79 7.83 3.22
N ASP A 47 -5.99 8.89 3.16
CA ASP A 47 -6.39 10.18 2.60
C ASP A 47 -6.11 10.33 1.09
N ILE A 48 -5.55 9.30 0.44
CA ILE A 48 -5.24 9.36 -0.99
C ILE A 48 -6.51 9.66 -1.84
N LYS A 49 -7.67 9.15 -1.41
CA LYS A 49 -8.97 9.44 -2.06
C LYS A 49 -9.41 10.89 -1.90
N LYS A 50 -9.13 11.51 -0.76
CA LYS A 50 -9.47 12.92 -0.47
C LYS A 50 -8.57 13.86 -1.24
N ASN A 51 -7.26 13.58 -1.27
CA ASN A 51 -6.27 14.36 -1.97
C ASN A 51 -6.50 14.33 -3.49
N THR A 52 -6.82 13.15 -4.05
CA THR A 52 -7.13 12.98 -5.46
C THR A 52 -8.45 13.67 -5.89
N ARG A 53 -9.39 13.88 -4.97
CA ARG A 53 -10.62 14.67 -5.22
C ARG A 53 -10.36 16.16 -5.34
N LYS A 54 -9.39 16.70 -4.59
CA LYS A 54 -8.98 18.13 -4.65
C LYS A 54 -8.25 18.44 -5.95
N GLU A 55 -7.52 17.47 -6.50
CA GLU A 55 -6.93 17.58 -7.83
C GLU A 55 -7.99 17.30 -8.88
N LYS A 56 -8.63 18.35 -9.42
CA LYS A 56 -9.75 18.33 -10.40
C LYS A 56 -9.47 17.58 -11.71
N LYS A 57 -8.35 16.88 -11.85
CA LYS A 57 -7.82 16.29 -13.10
C LYS A 57 -8.28 14.87 -13.41
N LEU A 58 -9.00 14.18 -12.52
CA LEU A 58 -9.40 12.79 -12.78
C LEU A 58 -10.72 12.69 -13.53
N ASN A 59 -10.74 11.95 -14.64
CA ASN A 59 -11.96 11.67 -15.37
C ASN A 59 -12.93 10.79 -14.53
N LYS A 60 -14.22 10.75 -14.95
CA LYS A 60 -15.28 10.03 -14.23
C LYS A 60 -15.00 8.53 -14.09
N GLU A 61 -14.40 7.92 -15.10
CA GLU A 61 -14.07 6.48 -15.12
C GLU A 61 -12.98 6.16 -14.11
N PHE A 62 -11.92 6.96 -14.07
CA PHE A 62 -10.82 6.77 -13.10
C PHE A 62 -11.32 6.98 -11.67
N ARG A 63 -12.15 8.00 -11.42
CA ARG A 63 -12.78 8.21 -10.11
C ARG A 63 -13.61 7.00 -9.66
N SER A 64 -14.39 6.41 -10.58
CA SER A 64 -15.18 5.21 -10.29
C SER A 64 -14.31 3.99 -9.97
N LYS A 65 -13.21 3.78 -10.71
CA LYS A 65 -12.23 2.72 -10.44
C LYS A 65 -11.58 2.92 -9.07
N PHE A 66 -11.19 4.16 -8.76
CA PHE A 66 -10.51 4.52 -7.52
C PHE A 66 -11.42 4.40 -6.28
N GLN A 67 -12.72 4.74 -6.40
CA GLN A 67 -13.69 4.57 -5.30
C GLN A 67 -13.90 3.10 -4.93
N ARG A 68 -13.72 2.17 -5.88
CA ARG A 68 -13.83 0.72 -5.66
C ARG A 68 -12.52 0.09 -5.22
N TRP A 69 -11.49 0.88 -5.03
CA TRP A 69 -10.19 0.40 -4.61
C TRP A 69 -10.27 -0.22 -3.21
N THR A 70 -9.77 -1.42 -3.11
CA THR A 70 -9.94 -2.31 -1.97
C THR A 70 -8.89 -2.14 -0.89
N TYR A 71 -8.01 -1.13 -1.03
CA TYR A 71 -6.90 -0.92 -0.11
C TYR A 71 -7.33 -0.88 1.36
N SER A 72 -8.38 -0.10 1.69
CA SER A 72 -8.86 -0.01 3.07
C SER A 72 -9.33 -1.36 3.63
N LYS A 73 -9.96 -2.21 2.80
CA LYS A 73 -10.33 -3.58 3.19
C LYS A 73 -9.12 -4.49 3.38
N LEU A 74 -8.14 -4.39 2.46
CA LEU A 74 -6.89 -5.14 2.56
C LEU A 74 -6.16 -4.79 3.85
N ILE A 75 -5.93 -3.51 4.12
CA ILE A 75 -5.27 -3.04 5.34
C ILE A 75 -6.05 -3.46 6.59
N SER A 76 -7.36 -3.24 6.63
CA SER A 76 -8.18 -3.65 7.76
C SER A 76 -8.08 -5.15 8.02
N ARG A 77 -8.05 -5.98 6.98
CA ARG A 77 -7.90 -7.43 7.14
C ARG A 77 -6.51 -7.84 7.61
N ILE A 78 -5.46 -7.18 7.11
CA ILE A 78 -4.09 -7.39 7.58
C ILE A 78 -4.00 -7.03 9.07
N GLN A 79 -4.51 -5.86 9.49
CA GLN A 79 -4.50 -5.41 10.88
C GLN A 79 -5.21 -6.41 11.80
N GLN A 80 -6.40 -6.89 11.41
CA GLN A 80 -7.14 -7.90 12.19
C GLN A 80 -6.35 -9.20 12.37
N LEU A 81 -5.72 -9.72 11.31
CA LEU A 81 -4.93 -10.95 11.42
C LEU A 81 -3.62 -10.74 12.18
N SER A 82 -3.00 -9.57 12.05
CA SER A 82 -1.83 -9.19 12.84
C SER A 82 -2.16 -9.14 14.33
N GLU A 83 -3.28 -8.52 14.70
CA GLU A 83 -3.75 -8.45 16.09
C GLU A 83 -4.00 -9.84 16.68
N VAL A 84 -4.71 -10.72 15.95
CA VAL A 84 -4.94 -12.10 16.36
C VAL A 84 -3.64 -12.90 16.51
N GLY A 85 -2.64 -12.63 15.63
CA GLY A 85 -1.34 -13.27 15.65
C GLY A 85 -0.33 -12.65 16.64
N GLY A 86 -0.71 -11.61 17.40
CA GLY A 86 0.20 -10.89 18.31
C GLY A 86 1.27 -10.07 17.58
N VAL A 87 1.07 -9.74 16.29
CA VAL A 87 1.98 -8.96 15.46
C VAL A 87 1.64 -7.47 15.56
N HIS A 88 2.61 -6.65 15.98
CA HIS A 88 2.41 -5.19 16.01
C HIS A 88 2.28 -4.63 14.59
N CYS A 89 1.20 -3.90 14.32
CA CYS A 89 0.96 -3.29 13.01
C CYS A 89 1.17 -1.77 13.10
N GLN A 90 2.27 -1.30 12.52
CA GLN A 90 2.65 0.11 12.51
C GLN A 90 2.28 0.78 11.19
N MET A 91 1.63 1.95 11.27
CA MET A 91 1.27 2.74 10.08
C MET A 91 2.19 3.94 9.95
N ILE A 92 2.80 4.13 8.78
CA ILE A 92 3.69 5.26 8.48
C ILE A 92 3.13 6.19 7.41
N ALA A 93 3.60 7.44 7.38
CA ALA A 93 3.25 8.39 6.33
C ALA A 93 3.87 7.99 4.98
N PRO A 94 3.12 8.05 3.86
CA PRO A 94 3.57 7.59 2.54
C PRO A 94 4.49 8.58 1.81
N ALA A 95 4.94 9.65 2.46
CA ALA A 95 5.68 10.72 1.80
C ALA A 95 7.01 10.22 1.23
N TYR A 96 7.18 10.37 -0.09
CA TYR A 96 8.40 10.12 -0.85
C TYR A 96 8.96 8.68 -0.83
N THR A 97 8.30 7.72 -0.24
CA THR A 97 8.77 6.32 -0.14
C THR A 97 9.13 5.71 -1.50
N SER A 98 8.36 6.01 -2.54
CA SER A 98 8.59 5.54 -3.91
C SER A 98 9.68 6.31 -4.69
N GLN A 99 10.11 7.49 -4.19
CA GLN A 99 11.07 8.37 -4.85
C GLN A 99 12.44 8.37 -4.16
N THR A 100 12.49 7.88 -2.92
CA THR A 100 13.71 7.81 -2.10
C THR A 100 14.53 6.58 -2.48
N CYS A 101 15.83 6.73 -2.63
CA CYS A 101 16.74 5.62 -2.78
C CYS A 101 16.95 4.91 -1.44
N SER A 102 16.62 3.62 -1.35
CA SER A 102 16.79 2.83 -0.13
C SER A 102 18.26 2.63 0.27
N LYS A 103 19.22 2.83 -0.69
CA LYS A 103 20.65 2.70 -0.45
C LYS A 103 21.31 3.98 0.06
N CYS A 104 21.02 5.15 -0.54
CA CYS A 104 21.71 6.39 -0.23
C CYS A 104 20.83 7.53 0.28
N GLY A 105 19.51 7.32 0.38
CA GLY A 105 18.56 8.32 0.87
C GLY A 105 18.19 9.43 -0.12
N PHE A 106 18.82 9.48 -1.31
CA PHE A 106 18.56 10.55 -2.29
C PHE A 106 17.12 10.49 -2.82
N VAL A 107 16.42 11.62 -2.75
CA VAL A 107 15.03 11.76 -3.18
C VAL A 107 14.96 12.48 -4.52
N HIS A 108 14.37 11.83 -5.52
CA HIS A 108 14.15 12.47 -6.82
C HIS A 108 12.98 11.81 -7.57
N THR A 109 12.13 12.62 -8.21
CA THR A 109 10.94 12.12 -8.92
C THR A 109 11.28 11.18 -10.07
N LEU A 110 12.41 11.39 -10.75
CA LEU A 110 12.87 10.56 -11.86
C LEU A 110 13.64 9.31 -11.43
N ASN A 111 13.75 9.03 -10.13
CA ASN A 111 14.32 7.77 -9.65
C ASN A 111 13.43 6.57 -10.00
N ARG A 112 12.11 6.79 -10.10
CA ARG A 112 11.14 5.75 -10.47
C ARG A 112 10.63 5.95 -11.89
N ASN A 113 10.69 4.89 -12.70
CA ASN A 113 10.06 4.81 -14.01
C ASN A 113 9.28 3.49 -14.12
N GLY A 114 7.96 3.56 -13.88
CA GLY A 114 7.09 2.37 -13.85
C GLY A 114 7.52 1.40 -12.75
N GLU A 115 7.91 0.19 -13.13
CA GLU A 115 8.34 -0.89 -12.22
C GLU A 115 9.85 -0.86 -11.91
N ILE A 116 10.61 0.03 -12.57
CA ILE A 116 12.06 0.14 -12.39
C ILE A 116 12.38 1.36 -11.53
N PHE A 117 13.18 1.14 -10.49
CA PHE A 117 13.84 2.17 -9.70
C PHE A 117 15.31 2.29 -10.11
N LYS A 118 15.78 3.51 -10.42
CA LYS A 118 17.20 3.80 -10.69
C LYS A 118 17.57 5.12 -10.05
N CYS A 119 18.42 5.08 -9.03
CA CYS A 119 18.88 6.27 -8.32
C CYS A 119 19.72 7.16 -9.23
N ARG A 120 19.35 8.44 -9.33
CA ARG A 120 20.06 9.44 -10.14
C ARG A 120 21.39 9.87 -9.51
N GLN A 121 21.57 9.64 -8.21
CA GLN A 121 22.80 10.01 -7.51
C GLN A 121 23.81 8.86 -7.46
N CYS A 122 23.41 7.68 -6.96
CA CYS A 122 24.34 6.56 -6.74
C CYS A 122 24.24 5.43 -7.76
N GLY A 123 23.36 5.52 -8.76
CA GLY A 123 23.16 4.52 -9.80
C GLY A 123 22.50 3.24 -9.36
N TYR A 124 22.11 3.10 -8.07
CA TYR A 124 21.48 1.89 -7.55
C TYR A 124 20.17 1.59 -8.29
N THR A 125 20.04 0.35 -8.78
CA THR A 125 18.88 -0.11 -9.55
C THR A 125 18.21 -1.28 -8.85
N LEU A 126 16.86 -1.25 -8.80
CA LEU A 126 16.05 -2.22 -8.10
C LEU A 126 14.63 -2.23 -8.70
N ASP A 127 13.82 -3.25 -8.37
CA ASP A 127 12.37 -3.15 -8.54
C ASP A 127 11.82 -1.98 -7.73
N ALA A 128 10.90 -1.21 -8.32
CA ALA A 128 10.43 0.04 -7.72
C ALA A 128 9.59 -0.18 -6.46
N ASP A 129 8.80 -1.25 -6.42
CA ASP A 129 7.95 -1.55 -5.27
C ASP A 129 8.78 -2.19 -4.14
N TYR A 130 9.81 -2.96 -4.51
CA TYR A 130 10.77 -3.47 -3.52
C TYR A 130 11.61 -2.35 -2.90
N ASN A 131 12.10 -1.38 -3.69
CA ASN A 131 12.76 -0.18 -3.15
C ASN A 131 11.83 0.60 -2.19
N ALA A 132 10.55 0.77 -2.56
CA ALA A 132 9.59 1.45 -1.71
C ALA A 132 9.35 0.69 -0.39
N SER A 133 9.26 -0.63 -0.43
CA SER A 133 9.09 -1.46 0.78
C SER A 133 10.26 -1.35 1.75
N LEU A 134 11.50 -1.26 1.25
CA LEU A 134 12.68 -1.01 2.07
C LEU A 134 12.63 0.36 2.75
N ASN A 135 12.18 1.40 2.05
CA ASN A 135 12.00 2.73 2.64
C ASN A 135 10.91 2.75 3.71
N ILE A 136 9.80 2.04 3.48
CA ILE A 136 8.72 1.87 4.46
C ILE A 136 9.25 1.19 5.73
N LEU A 137 10.01 0.10 5.58
CA LEU A 137 10.66 -0.60 6.69
C LEU A 137 11.60 0.32 7.48
N ASN A 138 12.48 1.04 6.79
CA ASN A 138 13.44 1.95 7.43
C ASN A 138 12.74 3.07 8.22
N LEU A 139 11.67 3.64 7.69
CA LEU A 139 10.86 4.63 8.41
C LEU A 139 10.19 4.05 9.65
N GLY A 140 9.68 2.82 9.57
CA GLY A 140 9.10 2.13 10.72
C GLY A 140 10.13 1.88 11.82
N LEU A 141 11.32 1.40 11.47
CA LEU A 141 12.42 1.16 12.41
C LEU A 141 12.89 2.47 13.09
N ALA A 142 13.03 3.55 12.32
CA ALA A 142 13.41 4.85 12.86
C ALA A 142 12.39 5.38 13.89
N GLN A 143 11.09 5.22 13.63
CA GLN A 143 10.06 5.61 14.59
C GLN A 143 10.09 4.76 15.88
N GLN A 144 10.36 3.46 15.78
CA GLN A 144 10.49 2.58 16.96
C GLN A 144 11.67 2.98 17.83
N SER A 145 12.81 3.32 17.23
CA SER A 145 14.00 3.77 17.97
C SER A 145 13.76 5.06 18.75
N MET A 146 12.96 5.99 18.19
CA MET A 146 12.59 7.25 18.86
C MET A 146 11.67 7.02 20.08
N VAL A 147 10.80 6.02 20.03
CA VAL A 147 9.88 5.69 21.12
C VAL A 147 10.59 4.92 22.25
N ALA A 148 11.56 4.09 21.92
CA ALA A 148 12.33 3.30 22.91
C ALA A 148 13.38 4.13 23.65
N GLY A 149 13.73 5.34 23.19
CA GLY A 149 14.74 6.22 23.78
C GLY A 149 14.20 7.28 24.75
N ASN A 150 12.89 7.27 25.04
CA ASN A 150 12.23 8.06 26.09
C ASN A 150 11.83 7.15 27.25
#